data_0e3fca4fd09c59753d90befdfab7bb8d
#
_entry.id   0e3fca4fd09c59753d90befdfab7bb8d
#
_cell.length_a   1.000
_cell.length_b   1.000
_cell.length_c   1.000
_cell.angle_alpha   90.00
_cell.angle_beta   90.00
_cell.angle_gamma   90.00
#
_symmetry.space_group_name_H-M   'P 1'
#
loop_
_entity.id
_entity.type
_entity.pdbx_description
1 polymer ?
#
loop_
_entity_poly.entity_id
_entity_poly.type
_entity_poly.pdbx_seq_one_letter_code
_entity_poly.pdbx_strand_id
1 'polypeptide(L)'
;MRAAARIAARLALLAAAAPAALTAQVPPLILPQQSPEASVTQTVGLTEIAIHYHRPAVDKRKIWGGLVPFGEVWRAGANENTTISFSSAVAVEGQKLSAGTYGLHVIPTEKDWTVAFSNVSKAWGSFSYDQKEDALRVTVQPRKSAFEERLAYTFEDPTGDSVTALLRWEELAVPIRIAVDTHAVTVESLRSQLRGLPRFSWQGWNGAAAYCLQNGVNLEEAETWADRSIGINENFTNLRTKAGFLEKKGDAKAAAELRSKALQIATEAEINTYGYQLLGQKKYEEAIGVFQKNVKDYPKSWNACDSLAEAYMNKGDKKLAIEYYGKALAMTRDDTQKKRISDTLARLKG
;
A
#
# COMPACT_ATOMS: atom_id res chain seq x y z
N MET A 1 -7.56 89.65 -46.52
CA MET A 1 -7.10 88.91 -47.70
C MET A 1 -7.18 87.41 -47.32
N ARG A 2 -8.07 86.76 -48.02
CA ARG A 2 -8.13 85.38 -48.46
C ARG A 2 -7.54 84.30 -47.55
N ALA A 3 -8.35 83.52 -46.83
CA ALA A 3 -8.11 82.19 -46.39
C ALA A 3 -9.21 81.25 -46.86
N ALA A 4 -8.88 80.33 -47.70
CA ALA A 4 -9.80 79.38 -48.30
C ALA A 4 -10.06 78.22 -47.35
N ALA A 5 -11.26 77.89 -47.13
CA ALA A 5 -11.76 76.73 -46.39
C ALA A 5 -11.51 75.45 -47.21
N ARG A 6 -10.91 74.42 -46.54
CA ARG A 6 -10.89 73.02 -47.04
C ARG A 6 -11.74 72.19 -46.11
N ILE A 7 -12.95 71.83 -46.62
CA ILE A 7 -13.81 70.84 -46.06
C ILE A 7 -13.27 69.47 -46.39
N ALA A 8 -12.83 68.72 -45.42
CA ALA A 8 -12.46 67.32 -45.56
C ALA A 8 -13.69 66.45 -45.18
N ALA A 9 -14.27 65.81 -46.18
CA ALA A 9 -15.32 64.82 -46.00
C ALA A 9 -14.72 63.57 -45.36
N ARG A 10 -15.16 63.25 -44.15
CA ARG A 10 -14.88 61.93 -43.51
C ARG A 10 -15.98 60.97 -43.94
N LEU A 11 -15.65 60.01 -44.83
CA LEU A 11 -16.46 58.83 -45.07
C LEU A 11 -16.34 57.91 -43.85
N ALA A 12 -17.43 57.76 -43.10
CA ALA A 12 -17.60 56.74 -42.07
C ALA A 12 -17.93 55.41 -42.78
N LEU A 13 -16.96 54.47 -42.80
CA LEU A 13 -17.22 53.07 -43.13
C LEU A 13 -17.95 52.44 -41.94
N LEU A 14 -19.25 52.25 -42.04
CA LEU A 14 -20.01 51.37 -41.16
C LEU A 14 -19.66 49.92 -41.57
N ALA A 15 -18.75 49.28 -40.84
CA ALA A 15 -18.56 47.83 -40.92
C ALA A 15 -19.79 47.18 -40.25
N ALA A 16 -20.69 46.63 -41.04
CA ALA A 16 -21.77 45.79 -40.54
C ALA A 16 -21.15 44.50 -39.99
N ALA A 17 -21.00 44.44 -38.66
CA ALA A 17 -20.70 43.21 -37.94
C ALA A 17 -21.94 42.31 -38.04
N ALA A 18 -21.89 41.34 -38.94
CA ALA A 18 -22.88 40.26 -38.95
C ALA A 18 -22.78 39.51 -37.63
N PRO A 19 -23.90 39.30 -36.89
CA PRO A 19 -23.83 38.45 -35.71
C PRO A 19 -23.41 37.03 -36.13
N ALA A 20 -22.25 36.61 -35.69
CA ALA A 20 -21.87 35.19 -35.77
C ALA A 20 -22.93 34.44 -34.94
N ALA A 21 -23.84 33.77 -35.63
CA ALA A 21 -24.77 32.87 -34.96
C ALA A 21 -23.93 31.79 -34.27
N LEU A 22 -23.73 31.92 -32.96
CA LEU A 22 -23.28 30.81 -32.13
C LEU A 22 -24.37 29.74 -32.22
N THR A 23 -24.19 28.79 -33.12
CA THR A 23 -24.97 27.56 -33.10
C THR A 23 -24.60 26.87 -31.79
N ALA A 24 -25.43 27.04 -30.77
CA ALA A 24 -25.34 26.26 -29.54
C ALA A 24 -25.41 24.78 -29.98
N GLN A 25 -24.27 24.08 -29.91
CA GLN A 25 -24.27 22.64 -30.12
C GLN A 25 -25.07 22.02 -28.97
N VAL A 26 -26.25 21.51 -29.31
CA VAL A 26 -27.05 20.74 -28.35
C VAL A 26 -26.21 19.54 -27.97
N PRO A 27 -25.84 19.34 -26.68
CA PRO A 27 -25.08 18.19 -26.29
C PRO A 27 -25.83 16.92 -26.67
N PRO A 28 -25.11 15.88 -27.15
CA PRO A 28 -25.76 14.63 -27.53
C PRO A 28 -26.46 14.00 -26.34
N LEU A 29 -27.61 13.37 -26.60
CA LEU A 29 -28.34 12.63 -25.55
C LEU A 29 -27.47 11.48 -25.04
N ILE A 30 -27.39 11.35 -23.73
CA ILE A 30 -26.74 10.20 -23.07
C ILE A 30 -27.76 9.07 -23.01
N LEU A 31 -27.53 8.01 -23.74
CA LEU A 31 -28.38 6.82 -23.79
C LEU A 31 -27.65 5.60 -23.25
N PRO A 32 -28.36 4.59 -22.69
CA PRO A 32 -27.75 3.34 -22.28
C PRO A 32 -27.01 2.66 -23.43
N GLN A 33 -25.76 2.25 -23.19
CA GLN A 33 -24.93 1.55 -24.17
C GLN A 33 -25.14 0.05 -24.13
N GLN A 34 -25.07 -0.64 -25.26
CA GLN A 34 -25.15 -2.12 -25.33
C GLN A 34 -23.99 -2.79 -24.60
N SER A 35 -22.81 -2.16 -24.62
CA SER A 35 -21.63 -2.56 -23.87
C SER A 35 -21.42 -1.53 -22.75
N PRO A 36 -22.01 -1.74 -21.56
CA PRO A 36 -21.88 -0.80 -20.46
C PRO A 36 -20.42 -0.67 -19.99
N GLU A 37 -20.08 0.51 -19.52
CA GLU A 37 -18.80 0.79 -18.88
C GLU A 37 -18.71 0.09 -17.52
N ALA A 38 -17.51 -0.33 -17.16
CA ALA A 38 -17.18 -0.89 -15.87
C ALA A 38 -15.73 -0.54 -15.49
N SER A 39 -15.46 -0.60 -14.21
CA SER A 39 -14.09 -0.48 -13.69
C SER A 39 -13.86 -1.47 -12.56
N VAL A 40 -12.61 -1.87 -12.38
CA VAL A 40 -12.15 -2.68 -11.26
C VAL A 40 -10.84 -2.12 -10.76
N THR A 41 -10.67 -2.08 -9.44
CA THR A 41 -9.47 -1.54 -8.79
C THR A 41 -8.98 -2.52 -7.74
N GLN A 42 -7.65 -2.69 -7.65
CA GLN A 42 -6.98 -3.48 -6.64
C GLN A 42 -5.76 -2.72 -6.12
N THR A 43 -5.56 -2.71 -4.80
CA THR A 43 -4.33 -2.20 -4.18
C THR A 43 -3.40 -3.36 -3.84
N VAL A 44 -2.11 -3.22 -4.21
CA VAL A 44 -1.02 -4.13 -3.84
C VAL A 44 0.04 -3.31 -3.11
N GLY A 45 0.25 -3.57 -1.82
CA GLY A 45 1.03 -2.68 -0.96
C GLY A 45 0.43 -1.27 -0.92
N LEU A 46 1.14 -0.29 -1.47
CA LEU A 46 0.66 1.10 -1.64
C LEU A 46 0.31 1.44 -3.11
N THR A 47 0.40 0.47 -4.00
CA THR A 47 0.16 0.67 -5.44
C THR A 47 -1.28 0.37 -5.78
N GLU A 48 -1.98 1.35 -6.33
CA GLU A 48 -3.29 1.15 -6.93
C GLU A 48 -3.15 0.72 -8.38
N ILE A 49 -3.91 -0.31 -8.76
CA ILE A 49 -4.05 -0.82 -10.12
C ILE A 49 -5.52 -0.72 -10.48
N ALA A 50 -5.86 0.06 -11.51
CA ALA A 50 -7.25 0.22 -11.94
C ALA A 50 -7.40 -0.10 -13.43
N ILE A 51 -8.49 -0.80 -13.80
CA ILE A 51 -8.84 -1.12 -15.18
C ILE A 51 -10.20 -0.53 -15.47
N HIS A 52 -10.30 0.31 -16.52
CA HIS A 52 -11.57 0.84 -17.04
C HIS A 52 -11.84 0.25 -18.41
N TYR A 53 -13.05 -0.24 -18.63
CA TYR A 53 -13.38 -0.98 -19.85
C TYR A 53 -14.87 -1.00 -20.12
N HIS A 54 -15.26 -1.41 -21.32
CA HIS A 54 -16.65 -1.66 -21.70
C HIS A 54 -16.89 -3.17 -21.87
N ARG A 55 -18.09 -3.61 -21.47
CA ARG A 55 -18.48 -5.03 -21.33
C ARG A 55 -19.35 -5.51 -22.49
N PRO A 56 -18.79 -5.92 -23.65
CA PRO A 56 -19.58 -6.54 -24.71
C PRO A 56 -20.13 -7.90 -24.24
N ALA A 57 -21.32 -8.25 -24.72
CA ALA A 57 -21.90 -9.57 -24.53
C ALA A 57 -21.42 -10.56 -25.58
N VAL A 58 -21.46 -11.85 -25.29
CA VAL A 58 -21.26 -12.92 -26.30
C VAL A 58 -22.41 -12.90 -27.31
N ASP A 59 -23.65 -12.79 -26.81
CA ASP A 59 -24.87 -12.71 -27.61
C ASP A 59 -24.89 -13.77 -28.76
N LYS A 60 -24.61 -15.03 -28.42
CA LYS A 60 -24.56 -16.18 -29.33
C LYS A 60 -23.55 -16.04 -30.49
N ARG A 61 -22.66 -15.07 -30.44
CA ARG A 61 -21.64 -14.86 -31.48
C ARG A 61 -20.42 -15.75 -31.22
N LYS A 62 -19.75 -16.15 -32.29
CA LYS A 62 -18.39 -16.70 -32.17
C LYS A 62 -17.43 -15.55 -31.83
N ILE A 63 -16.82 -15.61 -30.66
CA ILE A 63 -15.91 -14.57 -30.18
C ILE A 63 -14.51 -14.77 -30.81
N TRP A 64 -13.80 -15.78 -30.37
CA TRP A 64 -12.40 -16.00 -30.74
C TRP A 64 -12.26 -16.58 -32.15
N GLY A 65 -11.48 -15.88 -32.98
CA GLY A 65 -11.40 -16.18 -34.42
C GLY A 65 -12.67 -15.81 -35.20
N GLY A 66 -13.59 -15.03 -34.61
CA GLY A 66 -14.80 -14.49 -35.21
C GLY A 66 -14.90 -12.99 -34.96
N LEU A 67 -15.67 -12.56 -33.93
CA LEU A 67 -15.79 -11.15 -33.56
C LEU A 67 -14.43 -10.53 -33.21
N VAL A 68 -13.56 -11.28 -32.58
CA VAL A 68 -12.17 -10.95 -32.31
C VAL A 68 -11.29 -11.87 -33.16
N PRO A 69 -10.79 -11.41 -34.33
CA PRO A 69 -9.97 -12.22 -35.21
C PRO A 69 -8.61 -12.56 -34.57
N PHE A 70 -8.07 -13.72 -34.90
CA PHE A 70 -6.71 -14.06 -34.52
C PHE A 70 -5.69 -13.27 -35.33
N GLY A 71 -4.61 -12.82 -34.66
CA GLY A 71 -3.55 -12.02 -35.28
C GLY A 71 -3.85 -10.52 -35.38
N GLU A 72 -5.08 -10.10 -35.04
CA GLU A 72 -5.49 -8.69 -35.11
C GLU A 72 -5.44 -8.02 -33.74
N VAL A 73 -5.08 -6.72 -33.74
CA VAL A 73 -5.07 -5.92 -32.51
C VAL A 73 -6.49 -5.61 -32.07
N TRP A 74 -6.81 -5.96 -30.83
CA TRP A 74 -8.10 -5.72 -30.23
C TRP A 74 -7.96 -4.90 -28.94
N ARG A 75 -8.84 -3.88 -28.74
CA ARG A 75 -8.87 -2.99 -27.57
C ARG A 75 -9.25 -3.68 -26.25
N ALA A 76 -9.29 -5.00 -26.20
CA ALA A 76 -9.59 -5.80 -25.01
C ALA A 76 -10.90 -5.40 -24.29
N GLY A 77 -11.91 -4.98 -25.09
CA GLY A 77 -13.22 -4.48 -24.64
C GLY A 77 -14.06 -4.03 -25.81
N ALA A 78 -14.88 -3.00 -25.62
CA ALA A 78 -15.73 -2.39 -26.62
C ALA A 78 -15.69 -0.84 -26.49
N ASN A 79 -16.26 -0.13 -27.46
CA ASN A 79 -16.35 1.34 -27.52
C ASN A 79 -14.96 2.01 -27.44
N GLU A 80 -14.71 2.85 -26.42
CA GLU A 80 -13.42 3.49 -26.14
C GLU A 80 -12.36 2.46 -25.76
N ASN A 81 -11.10 2.89 -25.70
CA ASN A 81 -10.00 2.04 -25.27
C ASN A 81 -10.26 1.51 -23.84
N THR A 82 -10.00 0.23 -23.66
CA THR A 82 -9.73 -0.30 -22.33
C THR A 82 -8.42 0.31 -21.83
N THR A 83 -8.41 0.78 -20.60
CA THR A 83 -7.22 1.36 -19.97
C THR A 83 -6.85 0.60 -18.71
N ILE A 84 -5.55 0.52 -18.46
CA ILE A 84 -5.02 0.08 -17.18
C ILE A 84 -4.10 1.16 -16.62
N SER A 85 -4.24 1.48 -15.33
CA SER A 85 -3.42 2.47 -14.66
C SER A 85 -2.71 1.89 -13.44
N PHE A 86 -1.51 2.39 -13.20
CA PHE A 86 -0.64 2.03 -12.08
C PHE A 86 -0.20 3.29 -11.35
N SER A 87 -0.44 3.39 -10.05
CA SER A 87 -0.03 4.57 -9.26
C SER A 87 1.47 4.61 -8.95
N SER A 88 2.19 3.49 -9.13
CA SER A 88 3.64 3.38 -9.03
C SER A 88 4.18 2.46 -10.12
N ALA A 89 5.51 2.35 -10.27
CA ALA A 89 6.13 1.40 -11.18
C ALA A 89 5.81 -0.06 -10.78
N VAL A 90 5.57 -0.91 -11.77
CA VAL A 90 5.22 -2.32 -11.61
C VAL A 90 6.10 -3.21 -12.49
N ALA A 91 6.02 -4.51 -12.30
CA ALA A 91 6.51 -5.50 -13.25
C ALA A 91 5.33 -6.30 -13.78
N VAL A 92 5.10 -6.27 -15.08
CA VAL A 92 4.07 -7.06 -15.75
C VAL A 92 4.74 -8.24 -16.44
N GLU A 93 4.32 -9.47 -16.11
CA GLU A 93 5.00 -10.70 -16.56
C GLU A 93 6.53 -10.64 -16.37
N GLY A 94 6.98 -10.04 -15.26
CA GLY A 94 8.40 -9.86 -14.92
C GLY A 94 9.10 -8.69 -15.64
N GLN A 95 8.44 -7.98 -16.55
CA GLN A 95 9.01 -6.84 -17.26
C GLN A 95 8.56 -5.51 -16.65
N LYS A 96 9.50 -4.59 -16.46
CA LYS A 96 9.26 -3.29 -15.81
C LYS A 96 8.35 -2.39 -16.65
N LEU A 97 7.38 -1.76 -15.99
CA LEU A 97 6.51 -0.73 -16.55
C LEU A 97 6.39 0.42 -15.55
N SER A 98 6.54 1.66 -16.02
CA SER A 98 6.45 2.86 -15.19
C SER A 98 5.03 3.09 -14.67
N ALA A 99 4.90 3.93 -13.62
CA ALA A 99 3.59 4.48 -13.24
C ALA A 99 2.95 5.23 -14.42
N GLY A 100 1.63 5.12 -14.55
CA GLY A 100 0.91 5.80 -15.63
C GLY A 100 -0.39 5.10 -16.00
N THR A 101 -1.07 5.66 -17.00
CA THR A 101 -2.28 5.08 -17.60
C THR A 101 -1.96 4.68 -19.04
N TYR A 102 -2.23 3.43 -19.36
CA TYR A 102 -1.93 2.83 -20.66
C TYR A 102 -3.21 2.34 -21.34
N GLY A 103 -3.27 2.49 -22.68
CA GLY A 103 -4.24 1.77 -23.49
C GLY A 103 -3.90 0.28 -23.49
N LEU A 104 -4.85 -0.56 -23.12
CA LEU A 104 -4.68 -2.01 -23.06
C LEU A 104 -5.18 -2.64 -24.36
N HIS A 105 -4.27 -3.25 -25.11
CA HIS A 105 -4.58 -3.97 -26.34
C HIS A 105 -4.16 -5.43 -26.22
N VAL A 106 -4.86 -6.28 -26.95
CA VAL A 106 -4.55 -7.72 -26.99
C VAL A 106 -4.52 -8.18 -28.43
N ILE A 107 -3.55 -9.02 -28.76
CA ILE A 107 -3.46 -9.71 -30.05
C ILE A 107 -3.60 -11.19 -29.77
N PRO A 108 -4.79 -11.76 -29.93
CA PRO A 108 -5.03 -13.19 -29.67
C PRO A 108 -4.45 -14.04 -30.79
N THR A 109 -3.96 -15.22 -30.45
CA THR A 109 -3.66 -16.29 -31.39
C THR A 109 -4.29 -17.59 -30.87
N GLU A 110 -4.03 -18.70 -31.51
CA GLU A 110 -4.53 -20.00 -31.05
C GLU A 110 -3.88 -20.48 -29.72
N LYS A 111 -2.70 -19.97 -29.38
CA LYS A 111 -1.91 -20.42 -28.21
C LYS A 111 -1.48 -19.27 -27.32
N ASP A 112 -0.63 -18.42 -27.82
CA ASP A 112 0.01 -17.34 -27.06
C ASP A 112 -0.60 -16.01 -27.45
N TRP A 113 -1.00 -15.22 -26.45
CA TRP A 113 -1.58 -13.91 -26.68
C TRP A 113 -0.57 -12.82 -26.34
N THR A 114 -0.48 -11.80 -27.18
CA THR A 114 0.28 -10.61 -26.85
C THR A 114 -0.61 -9.61 -26.15
N VAL A 115 -0.19 -9.11 -25.00
CA VAL A 115 -0.82 -7.99 -24.29
C VAL A 115 0.09 -6.79 -24.46
N ALA A 116 -0.43 -5.71 -25.04
CA ALA A 116 0.28 -4.46 -25.31
C ALA A 116 -0.25 -3.35 -24.41
N PHE A 117 0.67 -2.60 -23.81
CA PHE A 117 0.43 -1.43 -22.97
C PHE A 117 0.87 -0.19 -23.77
N SER A 118 -0.07 0.47 -24.43
CA SER A 118 0.21 1.63 -25.26
C SER A 118 0.22 2.92 -24.45
N ASN A 119 1.16 3.82 -24.73
CA ASN A 119 1.18 5.17 -24.19
C ASN A 119 -0.03 6.01 -24.63
N VAL A 120 -0.72 5.60 -25.70
CA VAL A 120 -1.97 6.22 -26.17
C VAL A 120 -3.15 5.57 -25.45
N SER A 121 -3.58 6.17 -24.35
CA SER A 121 -4.71 5.67 -23.55
C SER A 121 -6.07 6.22 -23.99
N LYS A 122 -6.10 7.32 -24.75
CA LYS A 122 -7.32 8.01 -25.20
C LYS A 122 -7.52 7.85 -26.70
N ALA A 123 -8.15 6.76 -27.11
CA ALA A 123 -8.51 6.52 -28.50
C ALA A 123 -9.84 5.79 -28.57
N TRP A 124 -10.44 5.75 -29.76
CA TRP A 124 -11.63 4.95 -30.02
C TRP A 124 -11.24 3.61 -30.63
N GLY A 125 -11.20 2.56 -29.82
CA GLY A 125 -10.82 1.23 -30.27
C GLY A 125 -9.33 1.09 -30.59
N SER A 126 -8.99 0.17 -31.50
CA SER A 126 -7.62 -0.06 -31.97
C SER A 126 -7.38 0.40 -33.40
N PHE A 127 -8.25 1.29 -33.94
CA PHE A 127 -8.17 1.69 -35.36
C PHE A 127 -6.93 2.52 -35.69
N SER A 128 -6.42 3.28 -34.71
CA SER A 128 -5.22 4.11 -34.83
C SER A 128 -4.02 3.53 -34.07
N TYR A 129 -4.08 2.26 -33.67
CA TYR A 129 -3.00 1.65 -32.93
C TYR A 129 -1.71 1.60 -33.75
N ASP A 130 -0.61 2.05 -33.15
CA ASP A 130 0.75 1.90 -33.70
C ASP A 130 1.63 1.22 -32.63
N GLN A 131 2.24 0.10 -32.99
CA GLN A 131 3.15 -0.65 -32.10
C GLN A 131 4.32 0.19 -31.58
N LYS A 132 4.71 1.25 -32.28
CA LYS A 132 5.80 2.16 -31.85
C LYS A 132 5.43 2.96 -30.59
N GLU A 133 4.15 3.04 -30.28
CA GLU A 133 3.61 3.73 -29.10
C GLU A 133 3.52 2.81 -27.89
N ASP A 134 3.85 1.52 -28.02
CA ASP A 134 3.82 0.59 -26.91
C ASP A 134 4.93 0.88 -25.89
N ALA A 135 4.55 1.07 -24.64
CA ALA A 135 5.47 1.12 -23.53
C ALA A 135 5.98 -0.27 -23.15
N LEU A 136 5.12 -1.29 -23.33
CA LEU A 136 5.44 -2.67 -23.01
C LEU A 136 4.57 -3.63 -23.83
N ARG A 137 5.17 -4.77 -24.20
CA ARG A 137 4.46 -5.93 -24.76
C ARG A 137 4.89 -7.19 -24.00
N VAL A 138 3.92 -7.98 -23.58
CA VAL A 138 4.15 -9.25 -22.88
C VAL A 138 3.37 -10.35 -23.56
N THR A 139 3.85 -11.57 -23.40
CA THR A 139 3.16 -12.78 -23.89
C THR A 139 2.52 -13.49 -22.71
N VAL A 140 1.25 -13.85 -22.86
CA VAL A 140 0.46 -14.58 -21.87
C VAL A 140 -0.23 -15.77 -22.54
N GLN A 141 -0.63 -16.75 -21.74
CA GLN A 141 -1.37 -17.92 -22.23
C GLN A 141 -2.79 -17.90 -21.68
N PRO A 142 -3.81 -17.80 -22.55
CA PRO A 142 -5.19 -17.91 -22.11
C PRO A 142 -5.46 -19.33 -21.57
N ARG A 143 -6.38 -19.42 -20.61
CA ARG A 143 -6.81 -20.68 -20.03
C ARG A 143 -8.33 -20.83 -20.13
N LYS A 144 -8.82 -22.08 -20.16
CA LYS A 144 -10.26 -22.33 -20.06
C LYS A 144 -10.80 -21.81 -18.73
N SER A 145 -11.98 -21.24 -18.77
CA SER A 145 -12.71 -20.76 -17.59
C SER A 145 -14.20 -21.13 -17.68
N ALA A 146 -14.94 -20.86 -16.60
CA ALA A 146 -16.40 -20.88 -16.68
C ALA A 146 -16.88 -19.84 -17.71
N PHE A 147 -18.00 -20.13 -18.36
CA PHE A 147 -18.60 -19.24 -19.36
C PHE A 147 -18.97 -17.88 -18.75
N GLU A 148 -18.52 -16.81 -19.38
CA GLU A 148 -18.80 -15.44 -19.02
C GLU A 148 -19.50 -14.73 -20.18
N GLU A 149 -20.80 -14.45 -20.04
CA GLU A 149 -21.61 -13.81 -21.09
C GLU A 149 -21.14 -12.41 -21.42
N ARG A 150 -20.75 -11.62 -20.41
CA ARG A 150 -20.23 -10.26 -20.60
C ARG A 150 -18.77 -10.18 -20.20
N LEU A 151 -17.95 -9.66 -21.10
CA LEU A 151 -16.54 -9.42 -20.80
C LEU A 151 -16.38 -8.78 -19.42
N ALA A 152 -15.49 -9.33 -18.61
CA ALA A 152 -15.19 -8.85 -17.26
C ALA A 152 -13.70 -8.89 -17.00
N TYR A 153 -13.22 -7.91 -16.23
CA TYR A 153 -11.93 -7.96 -15.58
C TYR A 153 -12.12 -8.25 -14.10
N THR A 154 -11.24 -9.08 -13.54
CA THR A 154 -11.15 -9.38 -12.10
C THR A 154 -9.70 -9.39 -11.67
N PHE A 155 -9.48 -9.31 -10.35
CA PHE A 155 -8.17 -9.53 -9.75
C PHE A 155 -8.21 -10.80 -8.91
N GLU A 156 -7.23 -11.70 -9.10
CA GLU A 156 -7.10 -12.97 -8.40
C GLU A 156 -5.72 -13.12 -7.77
N ASP A 157 -5.62 -14.03 -6.81
CA ASP A 157 -4.38 -14.41 -6.11
C ASP A 157 -3.57 -13.20 -5.56
N PRO A 158 -4.21 -12.26 -4.83
CA PRO A 158 -3.48 -11.13 -4.26
C PRO A 158 -2.50 -11.59 -3.18
N THR A 159 -1.27 -11.08 -3.24
CA THR A 159 -0.25 -11.22 -2.21
C THR A 159 0.17 -9.84 -1.69
N GLY A 160 1.18 -9.77 -0.82
CA GLY A 160 1.74 -8.48 -0.35
C GLY A 160 2.44 -7.68 -1.45
N ASP A 161 2.80 -8.33 -2.57
CA ASP A 161 3.64 -7.76 -3.63
C ASP A 161 3.18 -8.10 -5.05
N SER A 162 2.09 -8.81 -5.23
CA SER A 162 1.60 -9.17 -6.56
C SER A 162 0.10 -9.45 -6.60
N VAL A 163 -0.46 -9.41 -7.81
CA VAL A 163 -1.83 -9.80 -8.14
C VAL A 163 -1.89 -10.23 -9.61
N THR A 164 -2.88 -11.04 -9.97
CA THR A 164 -3.17 -11.41 -11.36
C THR A 164 -4.43 -10.68 -11.82
N ALA A 165 -4.30 -9.78 -12.78
CA ALA A 165 -5.45 -9.23 -13.50
C ALA A 165 -5.94 -10.29 -14.51
N LEU A 166 -7.23 -10.54 -14.56
CA LEU A 166 -7.84 -11.57 -15.39
C LEU A 166 -8.90 -10.95 -16.30
N LEU A 167 -8.69 -11.02 -17.60
CA LEU A 167 -9.74 -10.74 -18.59
C LEU A 167 -10.52 -12.05 -18.79
N ARG A 168 -11.85 -12.03 -18.55
CA ARG A 168 -12.75 -13.16 -18.75
C ARG A 168 -13.78 -12.82 -19.80
N TRP A 169 -13.97 -13.70 -20.76
CA TRP A 169 -15.03 -13.58 -21.75
C TRP A 169 -15.23 -14.92 -22.46
N GLU A 170 -16.49 -15.31 -22.67
CA GLU A 170 -16.88 -16.62 -23.20
C GLU A 170 -16.29 -17.72 -22.27
N GLU A 171 -15.58 -18.71 -22.76
CA GLU A 171 -14.96 -19.77 -21.97
C GLU A 171 -13.45 -19.57 -21.75
N LEU A 172 -12.93 -18.36 -21.97
CA LEU A 172 -11.51 -18.05 -21.79
C LEU A 172 -11.27 -17.03 -20.70
N ALA A 173 -10.17 -17.24 -19.98
CA ALA A 173 -9.56 -16.28 -19.06
C ALA A 173 -8.12 -16.01 -19.50
N VAL A 174 -7.76 -14.74 -19.60
CA VAL A 174 -6.42 -14.27 -19.98
C VAL A 174 -5.75 -13.67 -18.74
N PRO A 175 -4.82 -14.39 -18.09
CA PRO A 175 -4.12 -13.91 -16.92
C PRO A 175 -3.02 -12.93 -17.32
N ILE A 176 -2.85 -11.88 -16.53
CA ILE A 176 -1.78 -10.88 -16.63
C ILE A 176 -1.23 -10.70 -15.21
N ARG A 177 -0.06 -11.24 -14.93
CA ARG A 177 0.56 -11.13 -13.62
C ARG A 177 1.21 -9.75 -13.45
N ILE A 178 0.90 -9.09 -12.34
CA ILE A 178 1.41 -7.78 -11.98
C ILE A 178 2.10 -7.91 -10.62
N ALA A 179 3.37 -7.54 -10.55
CA ALA A 179 4.15 -7.50 -9.33
C ALA A 179 4.59 -6.07 -9.00
N VAL A 180 4.71 -5.77 -7.72
CA VAL A 180 5.08 -4.46 -7.17
C VAL A 180 6.27 -4.66 -6.24
N ASP A 181 7.30 -3.83 -6.38
CA ASP A 181 8.32 -3.72 -5.33
C ASP A 181 7.74 -2.90 -4.17
N THR A 182 6.96 -3.56 -3.33
CA THR A 182 6.23 -2.93 -2.23
C THR A 182 7.18 -2.22 -1.26
N HIS A 183 8.39 -2.74 -1.06
CA HIS A 183 9.35 -2.09 -0.17
C HIS A 183 9.91 -0.81 -0.78
N ALA A 184 10.30 -0.83 -2.05
CA ALA A 184 10.78 0.38 -2.73
C ALA A 184 9.70 1.46 -2.79
N VAL A 185 8.46 1.08 -3.13
CA VAL A 185 7.30 2.00 -3.16
C VAL A 185 7.03 2.58 -1.77
N THR A 186 7.09 1.76 -0.72
CA THR A 186 6.88 2.23 0.66
C THR A 186 7.98 3.18 1.09
N VAL A 187 9.26 2.89 0.81
CA VAL A 187 10.37 3.78 1.15
C VAL A 187 10.23 5.14 0.47
N GLU A 188 9.87 5.16 -0.81
CA GLU A 188 9.63 6.43 -1.54
C GLU A 188 8.43 7.20 -0.96
N SER A 189 7.37 6.51 -0.60
CA SER A 189 6.23 7.10 0.09
C SER A 189 6.63 7.69 1.45
N LEU A 190 7.45 6.99 2.24
CA LEU A 190 7.96 7.48 3.52
C LEU A 190 8.80 8.75 3.34
N ARG A 191 9.70 8.80 2.35
CA ARG A 191 10.46 10.01 2.01
C ARG A 191 9.54 11.19 1.72
N SER A 192 8.48 10.95 0.94
CA SER A 192 7.49 11.98 0.62
C SER A 192 6.72 12.44 1.87
N GLN A 193 6.24 11.52 2.69
CA GLN A 193 5.50 11.81 3.92
C GLN A 193 6.35 12.60 4.92
N LEU A 194 7.64 12.27 5.04
CA LEU A 194 8.58 12.97 5.92
C LEU A 194 8.93 14.39 5.44
N ARG A 195 8.44 14.83 4.29
CA ARG A 195 8.47 16.24 3.85
C ARG A 195 7.25 17.03 4.34
N GLY A 196 6.19 16.35 4.78
CA GLY A 196 4.94 16.88 5.30
C GLY A 196 4.91 16.98 6.83
N LEU A 197 3.71 16.88 7.41
CA LEU A 197 3.50 16.99 8.86
C LEU A 197 4.28 15.96 9.71
N PRO A 198 4.47 14.69 9.28
CA PRO A 198 5.20 13.71 10.08
C PRO A 198 6.63 14.14 10.44
N ARG A 199 7.26 15.01 9.65
CA ARG A 199 8.63 15.51 9.91
C ARG A 199 8.79 16.26 11.23
N PHE A 200 7.69 16.80 11.76
CA PHE A 200 7.73 17.60 13.00
C PHE A 200 7.57 16.76 14.27
N SER A 201 7.36 15.46 14.11
CA SER A 201 7.20 14.54 15.24
C SER A 201 8.28 13.46 15.22
N TRP A 202 8.73 13.05 16.40
CA TRP A 202 9.65 11.92 16.52
C TRP A 202 9.03 10.62 16.00
N GLN A 203 7.70 10.46 16.17
CA GLN A 203 6.95 9.28 15.72
C GLN A 203 7.04 9.07 14.22
N GLY A 204 6.94 10.15 13.42
CA GLY A 204 7.05 10.06 11.97
C GLY A 204 8.41 9.50 11.54
N TRP A 205 9.48 10.06 12.06
CA TRP A 205 10.84 9.59 11.77
C TRP A 205 11.11 8.19 12.31
N ASN A 206 10.69 7.89 13.55
CA ASN A 206 10.88 6.57 14.12
C ASN A 206 10.05 5.49 13.40
N GLY A 207 8.81 5.81 13.02
CA GLY A 207 7.96 4.89 12.26
C GLY A 207 8.58 4.50 10.93
N ALA A 208 9.12 5.47 10.19
CA ALA A 208 9.82 5.24 8.93
C ALA A 208 11.11 4.40 9.14
N ALA A 209 11.91 4.73 10.16
CA ALA A 209 13.11 3.97 10.50
C ALA A 209 12.78 2.53 10.91
N ALA A 210 11.78 2.35 11.76
CA ALA A 210 11.36 1.03 12.25
C ALA A 210 10.85 0.13 11.12
N TYR A 211 10.07 0.68 10.17
CA TYR A 211 9.64 -0.07 8.98
C TYR A 211 10.84 -0.62 8.20
N CYS A 212 11.83 0.23 7.91
CA CYS A 212 13.01 -0.18 7.16
C CYS A 212 13.86 -1.21 7.93
N LEU A 213 14.02 -1.02 9.24
CA LEU A 213 14.74 -1.95 10.11
C LEU A 213 14.09 -3.33 10.14
N GLN A 214 12.76 -3.37 10.31
CA GLN A 214 11.98 -4.60 10.39
C GLN A 214 12.04 -5.40 9.08
N ASN A 215 11.97 -4.72 7.95
CA ASN A 215 11.95 -5.36 6.63
C ASN A 215 13.35 -5.52 6.03
N GLY A 216 14.40 -5.00 6.66
CA GLY A 216 15.78 -5.14 6.18
C GLY A 216 16.08 -4.33 4.91
N VAL A 217 15.35 -3.23 4.67
CA VAL A 217 15.44 -2.42 3.46
C VAL A 217 15.90 -1.00 3.79
N ASN A 218 16.63 -0.34 2.87
CA ASN A 218 17.05 1.05 2.98
C ASN A 218 17.70 1.41 4.34
N LEU A 219 18.48 0.47 4.91
CA LEU A 219 18.96 0.55 6.29
C LEU A 219 19.86 1.77 6.57
N GLU A 220 20.67 2.16 5.61
CA GLU A 220 21.62 3.28 5.77
C GLU A 220 20.89 4.61 5.95
N GLU A 221 19.96 4.94 5.07
CA GLU A 221 19.15 6.17 5.18
C GLU A 221 18.21 6.09 6.38
N ALA A 222 17.59 4.94 6.64
CA ALA A 222 16.66 4.75 7.73
C ALA A 222 17.32 4.92 9.11
N GLU A 223 18.57 4.58 9.25
CA GLU A 223 19.32 4.86 10.47
C GLU A 223 19.42 6.36 10.75
N THR A 224 19.61 7.19 9.71
CA THR A 224 19.61 8.67 9.86
C THR A 224 18.24 9.18 10.30
N TRP A 225 17.16 8.50 9.89
CA TRP A 225 15.79 8.81 10.37
C TRP A 225 15.62 8.49 11.84
N ALA A 226 16.20 7.37 12.33
CA ALA A 226 16.22 7.06 13.77
C ALA A 226 16.97 8.14 14.54
N ASP A 227 18.14 8.61 14.06
CA ASP A 227 18.89 9.70 14.69
C ASP A 227 18.09 11.00 14.70
N ARG A 228 17.37 11.29 13.61
CA ARG A 228 16.48 12.46 13.55
C ARG A 228 15.35 12.37 14.58
N SER A 229 14.75 11.20 14.73
CA SER A 229 13.73 10.94 15.77
C SER A 229 14.26 11.23 17.16
N ILE A 230 15.44 10.71 17.49
CA ILE A 230 16.12 10.93 18.79
C ILE A 230 16.40 12.41 18.99
N GLY A 231 16.87 13.12 17.95
CA GLY A 231 17.15 14.56 18.02
C GLY A 231 15.91 15.43 18.27
N ILE A 232 14.71 14.97 17.91
CA ILE A 232 13.46 15.68 18.20
C ILE A 232 13.01 15.42 19.64
N ASN A 233 12.99 14.15 20.04
CA ASN A 233 12.61 13.76 21.41
C ASN A 233 13.17 12.36 21.71
N GLU A 234 14.27 12.30 22.47
CA GLU A 234 14.85 11.05 22.90
C GLU A 234 13.88 10.29 23.83
N ASN A 235 13.57 9.04 23.52
CA ASN A 235 12.65 8.22 24.29
C ASN A 235 12.98 6.73 24.14
N PHE A 236 12.30 5.91 24.96
CA PHE A 236 12.47 4.46 24.97
C PHE A 236 12.34 3.82 23.59
N THR A 237 11.35 4.23 22.82
CA THR A 237 11.02 3.61 21.52
C THR A 237 12.11 3.86 20.49
N ASN A 238 12.53 5.12 20.30
CA ASN A 238 13.50 5.46 19.25
C ASN A 238 14.94 5.04 19.61
N LEU A 239 15.32 5.03 20.87
CA LEU A 239 16.60 4.46 21.31
C LEU A 239 16.67 2.95 20.99
N ARG A 240 15.57 2.21 21.19
CA ARG A 240 15.50 0.79 20.82
C ARG A 240 15.56 0.57 19.30
N THR A 241 14.89 1.41 18.53
CA THR A 241 14.99 1.38 17.07
C THR A 241 16.45 1.59 16.62
N LYS A 242 17.14 2.59 17.16
CA LYS A 242 18.56 2.85 16.87
C LYS A 242 19.45 1.68 17.30
N ALA A 243 19.20 1.08 18.47
CA ALA A 243 19.94 -0.10 18.93
C ALA A 243 19.77 -1.29 17.94
N GLY A 244 18.60 -1.45 17.34
CA GLY A 244 18.38 -2.45 16.30
C GLY A 244 19.23 -2.24 15.03
N PHE A 245 19.46 -1.01 14.60
CA PHE A 245 20.39 -0.70 13.50
C PHE A 245 21.83 -1.04 13.85
N LEU A 246 22.28 -0.71 15.06
CA LEU A 246 23.63 -1.06 15.53
C LEU A 246 23.84 -2.57 15.61
N GLU A 247 22.83 -3.30 16.05
CA GLU A 247 22.87 -4.77 16.10
C GLU A 247 22.99 -5.38 14.70
N LYS A 248 22.23 -4.87 13.73
CA LYS A 248 22.37 -5.29 12.31
C LYS A 248 23.74 -4.98 11.71
N LYS A 249 24.43 -3.96 12.22
CA LYS A 249 25.83 -3.62 11.84
C LYS A 249 26.87 -4.47 12.58
N GLY A 250 26.47 -5.28 13.54
CA GLY A 250 27.38 -6.10 14.36
C GLY A 250 27.95 -5.38 15.59
N ASP A 251 27.54 -4.14 15.87
CA ASP A 251 27.94 -3.40 17.06
C ASP A 251 27.04 -3.73 18.26
N ALA A 252 27.19 -4.96 18.76
CA ALA A 252 26.42 -5.47 19.87
C ALA A 252 26.64 -4.69 21.17
N LYS A 253 27.85 -4.10 21.36
CA LYS A 253 28.16 -3.32 22.55
C LYS A 253 27.40 -2.01 22.57
N ALA A 254 27.48 -1.23 21.52
CA ALA A 254 26.73 0.04 21.42
C ALA A 254 25.21 -0.20 21.45
N ALA A 255 24.73 -1.29 20.82
CA ALA A 255 23.33 -1.67 20.88
C ALA A 255 22.88 -1.96 22.32
N ALA A 256 23.67 -2.70 23.10
CA ALA A 256 23.36 -2.99 24.51
C ALA A 256 23.37 -1.72 25.38
N GLU A 257 24.31 -0.80 25.15
CA GLU A 257 24.39 0.50 25.84
C GLU A 257 23.10 1.33 25.58
N LEU A 258 22.67 1.43 24.32
CA LEU A 258 21.43 2.14 23.98
C LEU A 258 20.18 1.49 24.55
N ARG A 259 20.10 0.15 24.56
CA ARG A 259 18.99 -0.57 25.20
C ARG A 259 18.94 -0.31 26.71
N SER A 260 20.10 -0.30 27.36
CA SER A 260 20.20 0.05 28.79
C SER A 260 19.72 1.47 29.04
N LYS A 261 20.16 2.43 28.22
CA LYS A 261 19.72 3.82 28.29
C LYS A 261 18.21 3.94 28.08
N ALA A 262 17.67 3.25 27.06
CA ALA A 262 16.23 3.20 26.81
C ALA A 262 15.45 2.76 28.05
N LEU A 263 15.87 1.66 28.68
CA LEU A 263 15.23 1.15 29.89
C LEU A 263 15.33 2.10 31.08
N GLN A 264 16.33 2.97 31.17
CA GLN A 264 16.47 3.95 32.25
C GLN A 264 15.42 5.06 32.19
N ILE A 265 14.99 5.43 30.98
CA ILE A 265 14.02 6.51 30.75
C ILE A 265 12.61 6.00 30.45
N ALA A 266 12.43 4.68 30.40
CA ALA A 266 11.16 4.06 30.07
C ALA A 266 10.12 4.24 31.18
N THR A 267 8.88 4.43 30.81
CA THR A 267 7.71 4.38 31.68
C THR A 267 7.38 2.94 32.07
N GLU A 268 6.63 2.77 33.16
CA GLU A 268 6.12 1.45 33.59
C GLU A 268 5.42 0.70 32.42
N ALA A 269 4.56 1.39 31.69
CA ALA A 269 3.80 0.81 30.58
C ALA A 269 4.71 0.36 29.42
N GLU A 270 5.74 1.12 29.09
CA GLU A 270 6.72 0.77 28.03
C GLU A 270 7.56 -0.44 28.43
N ILE A 271 8.03 -0.48 29.70
CA ILE A 271 8.77 -1.63 30.23
C ILE A 271 7.88 -2.87 30.19
N ASN A 272 6.62 -2.72 30.62
CA ASN A 272 5.65 -3.80 30.64
C ASN A 272 5.38 -4.36 29.24
N THR A 273 5.10 -3.50 28.29
CA THR A 273 4.88 -3.88 26.88
C THR A 273 6.09 -4.59 26.31
N TYR A 274 7.29 -4.11 26.58
CA TYR A 274 8.52 -4.76 26.13
C TYR A 274 8.73 -6.13 26.74
N GLY A 275 8.48 -6.28 28.04
CA GLY A 275 8.53 -7.57 28.72
C GLY A 275 7.61 -8.60 28.07
N TYR A 276 6.38 -8.21 27.73
CA TYR A 276 5.44 -9.09 27.02
C TYR A 276 5.86 -9.41 25.60
N GLN A 277 6.50 -8.48 24.86
CA GLN A 277 7.09 -8.78 23.55
C GLN A 277 8.16 -9.89 23.66
N LEU A 278 8.99 -9.84 24.69
CA LEU A 278 10.00 -10.86 24.94
C LEU A 278 9.36 -12.21 25.34
N LEU A 279 8.30 -12.19 26.16
CA LEU A 279 7.53 -13.39 26.50
C LEU A 279 6.92 -14.05 25.26
N GLY A 280 6.32 -13.29 24.36
CA GLY A 280 5.79 -13.79 23.11
C GLY A 280 6.85 -14.42 22.18
N GLN A 281 8.12 -13.97 22.30
CA GLN A 281 9.26 -14.54 21.63
C GLN A 281 9.88 -15.74 22.40
N LYS A 282 9.29 -16.13 23.54
CA LYS A 282 9.80 -17.18 24.46
C LYS A 282 11.17 -16.87 25.05
N LYS A 283 11.58 -15.60 25.09
CA LYS A 283 12.82 -15.11 25.70
C LYS A 283 12.59 -14.86 27.20
N TYR A 284 12.31 -15.92 27.94
CA TYR A 284 11.84 -15.85 29.33
C TYR A 284 12.80 -15.14 30.26
N GLU A 285 14.12 -15.39 30.17
CA GLU A 285 15.13 -14.76 31.03
C GLU A 285 15.23 -13.26 30.80
N GLU A 286 15.23 -12.84 29.53
CA GLU A 286 15.24 -11.43 29.18
C GLU A 286 13.97 -10.71 29.67
N ALA A 287 12.78 -11.34 29.48
CA ALA A 287 11.51 -10.83 29.96
C ALA A 287 11.51 -10.66 31.48
N ILE A 288 11.97 -11.67 32.22
CA ILE A 288 12.09 -11.63 33.68
C ILE A 288 12.99 -10.47 34.10
N GLY A 289 14.15 -10.29 33.47
CA GLY A 289 15.07 -9.18 33.79
C GLY A 289 14.41 -7.81 33.58
N VAL A 290 13.63 -7.65 32.50
CA VAL A 290 12.87 -6.43 32.21
C VAL A 290 11.78 -6.20 33.23
N PHE A 291 11.00 -7.22 33.61
CA PHE A 291 9.94 -7.09 34.60
C PHE A 291 10.49 -6.91 36.03
N GLN A 292 11.64 -7.51 36.38
CA GLN A 292 12.33 -7.24 37.65
C GLN A 292 12.71 -5.76 37.77
N LYS A 293 13.23 -5.16 36.68
CA LYS A 293 13.47 -3.73 36.65
C LYS A 293 12.17 -2.94 36.85
N ASN A 294 11.07 -3.35 36.23
CA ASN A 294 9.78 -2.69 36.36
C ASN A 294 9.32 -2.70 37.84
N VAL A 295 9.40 -3.84 38.50
CA VAL A 295 9.08 -3.97 39.96
C VAL A 295 10.02 -3.11 40.80
N LYS A 296 11.29 -3.03 40.47
CA LYS A 296 12.26 -2.18 41.20
C LYS A 296 11.95 -0.70 41.07
N ASP A 297 11.62 -0.24 39.87
CA ASP A 297 11.36 1.18 39.58
C ASP A 297 9.95 1.60 40.06
N TYR A 298 8.99 0.66 40.03
CA TYR A 298 7.59 0.89 40.39
C TYR A 298 7.13 -0.09 41.50
N PRO A 299 7.72 -0.02 42.71
CA PRO A 299 7.52 -1.05 43.76
C PRO A 299 6.10 -1.08 44.32
N LYS A 300 5.28 -0.06 44.02
CA LYS A 300 3.86 -0.01 44.47
C LYS A 300 2.89 -0.40 43.34
N SER A 301 3.39 -0.80 42.22
CA SER A 301 2.56 -1.25 41.07
C SER A 301 2.20 -2.74 41.27
N TRP A 302 0.92 -3.02 41.42
CA TRP A 302 0.42 -4.39 41.38
C TRP A 302 0.64 -5.02 40.00
N ASN A 303 0.51 -4.21 38.92
CA ASN A 303 0.66 -4.66 37.54
C ASN A 303 2.11 -5.10 37.24
N ALA A 304 3.11 -4.37 37.74
CA ALA A 304 4.51 -4.76 37.58
C ALA A 304 4.79 -6.12 38.25
N CYS A 305 4.23 -6.34 39.47
CA CYS A 305 4.36 -7.63 40.15
C CYS A 305 3.60 -8.76 39.44
N ASP A 306 2.43 -8.48 38.90
CA ASP A 306 1.60 -9.43 38.16
C ASP A 306 2.31 -9.89 36.89
N SER A 307 2.87 -8.96 36.11
CA SER A 307 3.62 -9.26 34.88
C SER A 307 4.89 -10.08 35.15
N LEU A 308 5.60 -9.77 36.26
CA LEU A 308 6.75 -10.56 36.67
C LEU A 308 6.34 -11.98 37.11
N ALA A 309 5.21 -12.10 37.82
CA ALA A 309 4.67 -13.40 38.21
C ALA A 309 4.32 -14.26 36.97
N GLU A 310 3.69 -13.64 35.97
CA GLU A 310 3.36 -14.32 34.72
C GLU A 310 4.61 -14.76 33.95
N ALA A 311 5.67 -13.95 33.96
CA ALA A 311 6.93 -14.33 33.34
C ALA A 311 7.56 -15.55 34.02
N TYR A 312 7.58 -15.59 35.33
CA TYR A 312 8.03 -16.77 36.09
C TYR A 312 7.15 -18.00 35.86
N MET A 313 5.82 -17.81 35.78
CA MET A 313 4.90 -18.89 35.43
C MET A 313 5.19 -19.48 34.07
N ASN A 314 5.39 -18.63 33.05
CA ASN A 314 5.73 -19.08 31.68
C ASN A 314 7.09 -19.77 31.59
N LYS A 315 8.04 -19.38 32.43
CA LYS A 315 9.34 -20.08 32.58
C LYS A 315 9.22 -21.41 33.31
N GLY A 316 8.14 -21.64 34.08
CA GLY A 316 7.96 -22.83 34.91
C GLY A 316 8.42 -22.67 36.38
N ASP A 317 8.87 -21.47 36.78
CA ASP A 317 9.23 -21.17 38.18
C ASP A 317 7.98 -20.89 39.03
N LYS A 318 7.32 -21.98 39.39
CA LYS A 318 6.07 -21.97 40.18
C LYS A 318 6.23 -21.23 41.52
N LYS A 319 7.38 -21.35 42.16
CA LYS A 319 7.63 -20.74 43.50
C LYS A 319 7.65 -19.21 43.37
N LEU A 320 8.42 -18.66 42.48
CA LEU A 320 8.50 -17.22 42.26
C LEU A 320 7.19 -16.66 41.67
N ALA A 321 6.51 -17.40 40.79
CA ALA A 321 5.20 -17.00 40.29
C ALA A 321 4.20 -16.80 41.42
N ILE A 322 4.11 -17.76 42.35
CA ILE A 322 3.22 -17.66 43.54
C ILE A 322 3.58 -16.45 44.40
N GLU A 323 4.87 -16.21 44.63
CA GLU A 323 5.34 -15.09 45.45
C GLU A 323 4.88 -13.75 44.83
N TYR A 324 5.14 -13.53 43.56
CA TYR A 324 4.86 -12.25 42.90
C TYR A 324 3.36 -12.04 42.61
N TYR A 325 2.59 -13.11 42.29
CA TYR A 325 1.13 -13.01 42.28
C TYR A 325 0.55 -12.66 43.63
N GLY A 326 1.12 -13.18 44.75
CA GLY A 326 0.73 -12.81 46.08
C GLY A 326 0.95 -11.33 46.39
N LYS A 327 2.10 -10.76 45.96
CA LYS A 327 2.37 -9.32 46.07
C LYS A 327 1.38 -8.50 45.24
N ALA A 328 1.09 -8.90 44.00
CA ALA A 328 0.13 -8.23 43.12
C ALA A 328 -1.28 -8.22 43.75
N LEU A 329 -1.73 -9.36 44.28
CA LEU A 329 -3.03 -9.51 44.95
C LEU A 329 -3.18 -8.58 46.15
N ALA A 330 -2.13 -8.44 46.96
CA ALA A 330 -2.12 -7.57 48.11
C ALA A 330 -2.22 -6.08 47.76
N MET A 331 -1.77 -5.68 46.57
CA MET A 331 -1.71 -4.29 46.15
C MET A 331 -2.89 -3.84 45.27
N THR A 332 -3.49 -4.76 44.51
CA THR A 332 -4.58 -4.38 43.60
C THR A 332 -5.87 -4.05 44.35
N ARG A 333 -6.56 -3.00 43.93
CA ARG A 333 -7.88 -2.60 44.41
C ARG A 333 -9.02 -2.97 43.47
N ASP A 334 -8.70 -3.45 42.28
CA ASP A 334 -9.66 -3.88 41.27
C ASP A 334 -10.15 -5.30 41.58
N ASP A 335 -11.43 -5.44 41.87
CA ASP A 335 -12.02 -6.73 42.26
C ASP A 335 -11.97 -7.77 41.13
N THR A 336 -12.00 -7.36 39.86
CA THR A 336 -11.83 -8.26 38.73
C THR A 336 -10.42 -8.84 38.72
N GLN A 337 -9.42 -8.00 38.95
CA GLN A 337 -8.02 -8.45 39.01
C GLN A 337 -7.75 -9.28 40.26
N LYS A 338 -8.33 -8.93 41.40
CA LYS A 338 -8.23 -9.77 42.62
C LYS A 338 -8.73 -11.18 42.36
N LYS A 339 -9.91 -11.29 41.74
CA LYS A 339 -10.48 -12.61 41.41
C LYS A 339 -9.55 -13.38 40.43
N ARG A 340 -9.13 -12.77 39.35
CA ARG A 340 -8.22 -13.39 38.35
C ARG A 340 -6.93 -13.89 38.96
N ILE A 341 -6.28 -13.06 39.78
CA ILE A 341 -5.01 -13.40 40.44
C ILE A 341 -5.24 -14.51 41.49
N SER A 342 -6.33 -14.44 42.29
CA SER A 342 -6.67 -15.47 43.25
C SER A 342 -6.93 -16.83 42.61
N ASP A 343 -7.68 -16.86 41.48
CA ASP A 343 -7.94 -18.08 40.73
C ASP A 343 -6.65 -18.67 40.16
N THR A 344 -5.73 -17.80 39.70
CA THR A 344 -4.40 -18.22 39.21
C THR A 344 -3.54 -18.80 40.34
N LEU A 345 -3.51 -18.14 41.49
CA LEU A 345 -2.81 -18.64 42.66
C LEU A 345 -3.35 -20.00 43.15
N ALA A 346 -4.68 -20.18 43.15
CA ALA A 346 -5.30 -21.46 43.50
C ALA A 346 -4.82 -22.59 42.57
N ARG A 347 -4.81 -22.36 41.25
CA ARG A 347 -4.31 -23.33 40.28
C ARG A 347 -2.80 -23.63 40.44
N LEU A 348 -2.02 -22.62 40.79
CA LEU A 348 -0.60 -22.80 41.01
C LEU A 348 -0.26 -23.56 42.29
N LYS A 349 -1.12 -23.50 43.32
CA LYS A 349 -0.90 -24.17 44.61
C LYS A 349 -1.45 -25.60 44.68
N GLY A 350 -2.49 -25.91 43.89
CA GLY A 350 -3.03 -27.27 43.71
C GLY A 350 -2.16 -28.06 42.76
#